data_f8735fdd26ab68fc392f94fbba7982bc
#
_entry.id   f8735fdd26ab68fc392f94fbba7982bc
#
_cell.length_a   1.000
_cell.length_b   1.000
_cell.length_c   1.000
_cell.angle_alpha   90.00
_cell.angle_beta   90.00
_cell.angle_gamma   90.00
#
_symmetry.space_group_name_H-M   'P 1'
#
loop_
_entity.id
_entity.type
_entity.pdbx_description
1 polymer ?
#
loop_
_entity_poly.entity_id
_entity_poly.type
_entity_poly.pdbx_seq_one_letter_code
_entity_poly.pdbx_strand_id
1 'polypeptide(L)'
;MSAIHILSRSGYHLRITYVKSVLFLFKMSYICRRGMPDDSRIDVYQLYLKPMPVQIKKAESKADLKKFAEYPNKLYKGNPYYVPTLVADDCKVFDRKSNAAFDFAEADFFLAYKDGRLVGRVAAILNPKANETWNQKRVRFGWIDFEDDEEVSAALLETVEKWGLERGMTEIEGPLGFTDFDTEGMLVEGFDELGTFITFYNHPYYKEHLERHGYAKKIDWIERRIPMPDGLDGKYRRFTDIVAERNGLRCMRYSRKEIRRKDIGRKLFDLVNRTYCVLYGYSALSGRQIDQYVEQYLSLLNLDFVSFIVDSDENLIAFGVMCPSLSRAFQKAGGRYFPFGWWHMLRSLVFCKTDTIDMLLIAVDPAYQSKGVPAMLIADLFDRIAAAGFKYLETNPELETNLAVQNLWSGFSPRQHRRRRIYGKELQGHHGSGR
;
A
#
# COMPACT_ATOMS: atom_id res chain seq x y z
N MET A 1 18.64 -41.09 37.12
CA MET A 1 17.84 -40.10 37.85
C MET A 1 18.58 -38.76 37.87
N SER A 2 18.74 -38.03 36.79
CA SER A 2 19.38 -36.69 36.77
C SER A 2 19.13 -35.93 35.50
N ALA A 3 17.96 -36.02 34.87
CA ALA A 3 17.62 -35.27 33.67
C ALA A 3 16.27 -34.54 33.71
N ILE A 4 15.63 -34.44 34.88
CA ILE A 4 14.26 -33.92 34.98
C ILE A 4 14.18 -32.51 35.58
N HIS A 5 15.28 -31.90 35.99
CA HIS A 5 15.23 -30.64 36.76
C HIS A 5 15.67 -29.35 36.01
N ILE A 6 15.87 -29.39 34.69
CA ILE A 6 16.32 -28.20 33.92
C ILE A 6 15.23 -27.60 32.95
N LEU A 7 13.97 -28.06 33.05
CA LEU A 7 12.93 -27.67 32.10
C LEU A 7 11.80 -26.79 32.67
N SER A 8 12.06 -25.92 33.65
CA SER A 8 10.98 -25.11 34.22
C SER A 8 10.90 -23.63 33.80
N ARG A 9 11.66 -23.16 32.80
CA ARG A 9 11.64 -21.72 32.40
C ARG A 9 11.70 -21.37 30.91
N SER A 10 11.32 -22.23 29.98
CA SER A 10 11.20 -21.83 28.59
C SER A 10 9.98 -22.47 27.92
N GLY A 11 9.16 -21.61 27.38
CA GLY A 11 7.88 -21.64 26.71
C GLY A 11 7.29 -22.95 26.18
N TYR A 12 5.98 -23.03 26.30
CA TYR A 12 5.08 -24.11 25.88
C TYR A 12 5.31 -24.65 24.44
N HIS A 13 5.90 -23.90 23.53
CA HIS A 13 6.15 -24.35 22.16
C HIS A 13 7.26 -25.40 22.02
N LEU A 14 8.34 -25.30 22.80
CA LEU A 14 9.40 -26.33 22.78
C LEU A 14 8.90 -27.66 23.37
N ARG A 15 7.95 -27.62 24.34
CA ARG A 15 7.37 -28.83 24.94
C ARG A 15 6.55 -29.65 23.94
N ILE A 16 5.78 -29.02 23.05
CA ILE A 16 4.91 -29.76 22.11
C ILE A 16 5.75 -30.44 21.01
N THR A 17 6.77 -29.79 20.51
CA THR A 17 7.65 -30.35 19.48
C THR A 17 8.50 -31.49 20.05
N TYR A 18 9.02 -31.34 21.27
CA TYR A 18 9.83 -32.37 21.93
C TYR A 18 9.00 -33.58 22.32
N VAL A 19 7.79 -33.39 22.86
CA VAL A 19 6.86 -34.49 23.20
C VAL A 19 6.40 -35.23 21.94
N LYS A 20 6.13 -34.53 20.82
CA LYS A 20 5.81 -35.19 19.55
C LYS A 20 7.00 -35.98 18.99
N SER A 21 8.21 -35.47 19.12
CA SER A 21 9.45 -36.17 18.67
C SER A 21 9.75 -37.37 19.56
N VAL A 22 9.56 -37.27 20.86
CA VAL A 22 9.77 -38.39 21.82
C VAL A 22 8.68 -39.45 21.67
N LEU A 23 7.41 -39.07 21.50
CA LEU A 23 6.31 -39.99 21.18
C LEU A 23 6.51 -40.67 19.83
N PHE A 24 7.07 -39.96 18.86
CA PHE A 24 7.45 -40.49 17.55
C PHE A 24 8.54 -41.57 17.71
N LEU A 25 9.62 -41.28 18.43
CA LEU A 25 10.70 -42.24 18.69
C LEU A 25 10.22 -43.45 19.49
N PHE A 26 9.30 -43.29 20.45
CA PHE A 26 8.69 -44.39 21.21
C PHE A 26 7.78 -45.25 20.33
N LYS A 27 6.94 -44.63 19.46
CA LYS A 27 6.12 -45.39 18.51
C LYS A 27 6.96 -46.09 17.44
N MET A 28 8.03 -45.48 16.96
CA MET A 28 8.97 -46.10 16.02
C MET A 28 9.67 -47.33 16.66
N SER A 29 10.13 -47.20 17.88
CA SER A 29 10.70 -48.33 18.62
C SER A 29 9.70 -49.48 18.87
N TYR A 30 8.42 -49.14 19.04
CA TYR A 30 7.33 -50.12 19.24
C TYR A 30 6.97 -50.84 17.92
N ILE A 31 6.94 -50.11 16.80
CA ILE A 31 6.66 -50.65 15.44
C ILE A 31 7.81 -51.53 14.98
N CYS A 32 9.06 -51.17 15.24
CA CYS A 32 10.22 -51.97 14.90
C CYS A 32 10.30 -53.30 15.67
N ARG A 33 9.72 -53.37 16.88
CA ARG A 33 9.73 -54.61 17.70
C ARG A 33 8.66 -55.64 17.32
N ARG A 34 7.63 -55.26 16.54
CA ARG A 34 6.48 -56.13 16.22
C ARG A 34 6.40 -56.64 14.79
N GLY A 35 7.50 -56.69 14.01
CA GLY A 35 7.55 -57.41 12.74
C GLY A 35 6.37 -57.24 11.79
N MET A 36 5.94 -55.98 11.52
CA MET A 36 4.89 -55.73 10.56
C MET A 36 5.38 -55.91 9.10
N PRO A 37 4.51 -56.37 8.16
CA PRO A 37 4.87 -56.53 6.76
C PRO A 37 5.33 -55.19 6.13
N ASP A 38 6.24 -55.28 5.17
CA ASP A 38 6.92 -54.12 4.58
C ASP A 38 5.97 -53.09 3.93
N ASP A 39 4.86 -53.51 3.37
CA ASP A 39 3.84 -52.63 2.73
C ASP A 39 3.15 -51.67 3.72
N SER A 40 3.01 -52.05 4.99
CA SER A 40 2.38 -51.17 5.98
C SER A 40 3.30 -50.07 6.50
N ARG A 41 4.62 -50.20 6.28
CA ARG A 41 5.62 -49.21 6.70
C ARG A 41 5.64 -47.99 5.80
N ILE A 42 5.39 -48.15 4.51
CA ILE A 42 5.43 -47.07 3.50
C ILE A 42 4.24 -46.11 3.72
N ASP A 43 3.04 -46.63 4.00
CA ASP A 43 1.85 -45.81 4.21
C ASP A 43 1.91 -44.93 5.45
N VAL A 44 2.50 -45.45 6.53
CA VAL A 44 2.68 -44.67 7.78
C VAL A 44 3.71 -43.56 7.59
N TYR A 45 4.80 -43.80 6.86
CA TYR A 45 5.79 -42.77 6.53
C TYR A 45 5.23 -41.69 5.61
N GLN A 46 4.43 -42.06 4.62
CA GLN A 46 3.78 -41.12 3.72
C GLN A 46 2.70 -40.28 4.41
N LEU A 47 1.97 -40.84 5.38
CA LEU A 47 1.00 -40.09 6.18
C LEU A 47 1.63 -39.04 7.09
N TYR A 48 2.85 -39.28 7.61
CA TYR A 48 3.57 -38.33 8.48
C TYR A 48 4.41 -37.32 7.72
N LEU A 49 4.70 -37.55 6.43
CA LEU A 49 5.46 -36.65 5.57
C LEU A 49 4.60 -35.77 4.65
N LYS A 50 3.27 -35.94 4.65
CA LYS A 50 2.40 -34.98 3.97
C LYS A 50 2.50 -33.63 4.71
N PRO A 51 2.94 -32.57 4.01
CA PRO A 51 2.88 -31.23 4.59
C PRO A 51 1.45 -30.96 5.01
N MET A 52 1.26 -30.34 6.18
CA MET A 52 -0.09 -29.96 6.62
C MET A 52 -0.65 -28.93 5.65
N PRO A 53 -1.90 -29.07 5.23
CA PRO A 53 -2.51 -28.11 4.32
C PRO A 53 -2.46 -26.71 4.94
N VAL A 54 -2.39 -25.69 4.09
CA VAL A 54 -2.42 -24.28 4.50
C VAL A 54 -3.74 -24.02 5.24
N GLN A 55 -3.64 -23.47 6.45
CA GLN A 55 -4.77 -23.10 7.26
C GLN A 55 -5.00 -21.61 7.20
N ILE A 56 -6.18 -21.18 6.73
CA ILE A 56 -6.56 -19.77 6.73
C ILE A 56 -7.33 -19.46 8.02
N LYS A 57 -6.89 -18.41 8.71
CA LYS A 57 -7.52 -17.89 9.92
C LYS A 57 -7.95 -16.44 9.70
N LYS A 58 -9.21 -16.14 9.97
CA LYS A 58 -9.69 -14.75 10.04
C LYS A 58 -9.07 -14.03 11.24
N ALA A 59 -8.53 -12.84 11.02
CA ALA A 59 -7.94 -12.00 12.07
C ALA A 59 -9.04 -11.16 12.74
N GLU A 60 -9.56 -11.65 13.87
CA GLU A 60 -10.68 -11.00 14.59
C GLU A 60 -10.20 -10.21 15.81
N SER A 61 -9.15 -10.69 16.47
CA SER A 61 -8.62 -10.05 17.68
C SER A 61 -7.63 -8.93 17.33
N LYS A 62 -7.47 -7.95 18.23
CA LYS A 62 -6.40 -6.94 18.12
C LYS A 62 -5.01 -7.56 17.99
N ALA A 63 -4.78 -8.72 18.62
CA ALA A 63 -3.52 -9.45 18.53
C ALA A 63 -3.32 -10.05 17.13
N ASP A 64 -4.39 -10.54 16.49
CA ASP A 64 -4.30 -11.06 15.13
C ASP A 64 -4.15 -9.92 14.11
N LEU A 65 -4.87 -8.79 14.26
CA LEU A 65 -4.67 -7.59 13.43
C LEU A 65 -3.24 -7.03 13.55
N LYS A 66 -2.66 -7.07 14.75
CA LYS A 66 -1.25 -6.71 14.93
C LYS A 66 -0.31 -7.67 14.20
N LYS A 67 -0.56 -8.99 14.23
CA LYS A 67 0.23 -9.95 13.44
C LYS A 67 0.09 -9.69 11.94
N PHE A 68 -1.13 -9.34 11.50
CA PHE A 68 -1.41 -8.97 10.12
C PHE A 68 -0.57 -7.74 9.71
N ALA A 69 -0.56 -6.68 10.52
CA ALA A 69 0.24 -5.46 10.28
C ALA A 69 1.76 -5.73 10.32
N GLU A 70 2.23 -6.59 11.24
CA GLU A 70 3.67 -6.88 11.41
C GLU A 70 4.25 -7.82 10.33
N TYR A 71 3.40 -8.57 9.63
CA TYR A 71 3.87 -9.65 8.76
C TYR A 71 4.84 -9.19 7.65
N PRO A 72 4.57 -8.13 6.86
CA PRO A 72 5.48 -7.70 5.81
C PRO A 72 6.84 -7.25 6.36
N ASN A 73 6.87 -6.59 7.53
CA ASN A 73 8.12 -6.19 8.18
C ASN A 73 9.00 -7.40 8.59
N LYS A 74 8.39 -8.58 8.74
CA LYS A 74 9.11 -9.85 8.97
C LYS A 74 9.52 -10.51 7.68
N LEU A 75 8.62 -10.56 6.70
CA LEU A 75 8.84 -11.20 5.40
C LEU A 75 9.98 -10.53 4.62
N TYR A 76 9.98 -9.19 4.57
CA TYR A 76 10.98 -8.43 3.83
C TYR A 76 12.18 -8.00 4.67
N LYS A 77 12.38 -8.58 5.85
CA LYS A 77 13.48 -8.22 6.75
C LYS A 77 14.84 -8.40 6.06
N GLY A 78 15.63 -7.33 6.03
CA GLY A 78 16.96 -7.31 5.41
C GLY A 78 16.96 -6.96 3.92
N ASN A 79 15.81 -6.80 3.30
CA ASN A 79 15.73 -6.29 1.94
C ASN A 79 16.06 -4.79 1.91
N PRO A 80 17.08 -4.33 1.15
CA PRO A 80 17.54 -2.94 1.14
C PRO A 80 16.57 -1.97 0.43
N TYR A 81 15.62 -2.49 -0.33
CA TYR A 81 14.66 -1.72 -1.12
C TYR A 81 13.28 -1.62 -0.46
N TYR A 82 13.02 -2.49 0.51
CA TYR A 82 11.77 -2.47 1.28
C TYR A 82 11.74 -1.29 2.26
N VAL A 83 10.63 -0.59 2.30
CA VAL A 83 10.33 0.47 3.28
C VAL A 83 9.28 -0.06 4.26
N PRO A 84 9.68 -0.32 5.52
CA PRO A 84 8.75 -0.86 6.52
C PRO A 84 7.59 0.09 6.81
N THR A 85 6.38 -0.44 6.86
CA THR A 85 5.22 0.30 7.36
C THR A 85 5.28 0.47 8.88
N LEU A 86 4.63 1.52 9.38
CA LEU A 86 4.51 1.75 10.82
C LEU A 86 3.34 0.91 11.37
N VAL A 87 3.67 -0.16 12.07
CA VAL A 87 2.69 -1.15 12.57
C VAL A 87 1.55 -0.50 13.37
N ALA A 88 1.82 0.58 14.12
CA ALA A 88 0.80 1.27 14.89
C ALA A 88 -0.22 1.99 14.02
N ASP A 89 0.20 2.50 12.87
CA ASP A 89 -0.69 3.18 11.93
C ASP A 89 -1.47 2.16 11.09
N ASP A 90 -0.82 1.09 10.62
CA ASP A 90 -1.51 -0.02 9.96
C ASP A 90 -2.61 -0.62 10.85
N CYS A 91 -2.34 -0.78 12.16
CA CYS A 91 -3.37 -1.26 13.08
C CYS A 91 -4.60 -0.34 13.14
N LYS A 92 -4.45 0.98 12.93
CA LYS A 92 -5.60 1.90 12.85
C LYS A 92 -6.37 1.73 11.54
N VAL A 93 -5.65 1.49 10.42
CA VAL A 93 -6.27 1.22 9.11
C VAL A 93 -7.15 -0.03 9.18
N PHE A 94 -6.72 -1.07 9.91
CA PHE A 94 -7.46 -2.33 10.03
C PHE A 94 -8.51 -2.32 11.15
N ASP A 95 -8.53 -1.32 12.03
CA ASP A 95 -9.51 -1.22 13.11
C ASP A 95 -10.80 -0.55 12.64
N ARG A 96 -11.90 -1.33 12.68
CA ARG A 96 -13.25 -0.89 12.28
C ARG A 96 -13.75 0.38 13.00
N LYS A 97 -13.23 0.66 14.19
CA LYS A 97 -13.63 1.85 14.97
C LYS A 97 -12.85 3.10 14.57
N SER A 98 -11.61 2.91 14.16
CA SER A 98 -10.69 4.01 13.85
C SER A 98 -10.76 4.45 12.40
N ASN A 99 -11.01 3.54 11.44
CA ASN A 99 -10.98 3.84 10.02
C ASN A 99 -12.38 4.19 9.49
N ALA A 100 -12.55 5.39 8.98
CA ALA A 100 -13.80 5.90 8.41
C ALA A 100 -14.25 5.13 7.13
N ALA A 101 -13.37 4.37 6.49
CA ALA A 101 -13.74 3.54 5.34
C ALA A 101 -14.77 2.46 5.71
N PHE A 102 -14.78 2.00 6.95
CA PHE A 102 -15.78 1.03 7.42
C PHE A 102 -17.21 1.60 7.57
N ASP A 103 -17.41 2.89 7.37
CA ASP A 103 -18.77 3.47 7.32
C ASP A 103 -19.52 3.05 6.04
N PHE A 104 -18.81 2.64 4.99
CA PHE A 104 -19.39 2.29 3.69
C PHE A 104 -18.82 1.00 3.07
N ALA A 105 -17.67 0.52 3.54
CA ALA A 105 -17.00 -0.66 3.02
C ALA A 105 -16.99 -1.80 4.03
N GLU A 106 -16.98 -3.03 3.52
CA GLU A 106 -16.73 -4.24 4.30
C GLU A 106 -15.31 -4.73 4.05
N ALA A 107 -14.66 -5.25 5.07
CA ALA A 107 -13.41 -5.98 4.91
C ALA A 107 -13.23 -7.04 5.98
N ASP A 108 -12.58 -8.14 5.57
CA ASP A 108 -12.06 -9.16 6.46
C ASP A 108 -10.59 -9.40 6.17
N PHE A 109 -9.83 -9.69 7.22
CA PHE A 109 -8.38 -9.88 7.16
C PHE A 109 -8.07 -11.34 7.46
N PHE A 110 -7.22 -11.96 6.65
CA PHE A 110 -6.89 -13.38 6.74
C PHE A 110 -5.40 -13.61 6.89
N LEU A 111 -5.05 -14.58 7.73
CA LEU A 111 -3.70 -15.03 8.00
C LEU A 111 -3.57 -16.48 7.54
N ALA A 112 -2.55 -16.78 6.74
CA ALA A 112 -2.23 -18.13 6.28
C ALA A 112 -1.17 -18.76 7.18
N TYR A 113 -1.43 -19.97 7.67
CA TYR A 113 -0.51 -20.75 8.50
C TYR A 113 -0.17 -22.07 7.80
N LYS A 114 1.11 -22.42 7.75
CA LYS A 114 1.63 -23.71 7.31
C LYS A 114 2.59 -24.25 8.36
N ASP A 115 2.38 -25.48 8.80
CA ASP A 115 3.18 -26.11 9.87
C ASP A 115 3.26 -25.27 11.15
N GLY A 116 2.18 -24.55 11.49
CA GLY A 116 2.09 -23.68 12.66
C GLY A 116 2.82 -22.34 12.54
N ARG A 117 3.46 -22.05 11.40
CA ARG A 117 4.09 -20.76 11.09
C ARG A 117 3.14 -19.87 10.29
N LEU A 118 3.16 -18.58 10.57
CA LEU A 118 2.50 -17.56 9.73
C LEU A 118 3.32 -17.39 8.45
N VAL A 119 2.72 -17.66 7.31
CA VAL A 119 3.36 -17.70 5.97
C VAL A 119 2.70 -16.79 4.94
N GLY A 120 1.59 -16.14 5.30
CA GLY A 120 0.95 -15.18 4.41
C GLY A 120 -0.20 -14.42 5.06
N ARG A 121 -0.63 -13.36 4.38
CA ARG A 121 -1.79 -12.54 4.75
C ARG A 121 -2.50 -12.03 3.50
N VAL A 122 -3.80 -11.73 3.61
CA VAL A 122 -4.58 -11.02 2.60
C VAL A 122 -5.80 -10.36 3.24
N ALA A 123 -6.22 -9.22 2.72
CA ALA A 123 -7.51 -8.60 3.02
C ALA A 123 -8.49 -8.84 1.88
N ALA A 124 -9.72 -9.22 2.21
CA ALA A 124 -10.87 -9.18 1.32
C ALA A 124 -11.65 -7.91 1.59
N ILE A 125 -11.96 -7.13 0.55
CA ILE A 125 -12.57 -5.80 0.69
C ILE A 125 -13.70 -5.66 -0.32
N LEU A 126 -14.84 -5.19 0.15
CA LEU A 126 -15.96 -4.77 -0.68
C LEU A 126 -16.19 -3.27 -0.49
N ASN A 127 -16.04 -2.51 -1.57
CA ASN A 127 -16.36 -1.09 -1.61
C ASN A 127 -17.61 -0.86 -2.49
N PRO A 128 -18.82 -0.80 -1.90
CA PRO A 128 -20.05 -0.61 -2.64
C PRO A 128 -20.10 0.69 -3.44
N LYS A 129 -19.50 1.78 -2.93
CA LYS A 129 -19.44 3.06 -3.63
C LYS A 129 -18.65 2.96 -4.93
N ALA A 130 -17.48 2.30 -4.90
CA ALA A 130 -16.70 2.08 -6.11
C ALA A 130 -17.48 1.19 -7.09
N ASN A 131 -18.11 0.14 -6.61
CA ASN A 131 -18.91 -0.75 -7.44
C ASN A 131 -20.10 -0.03 -8.11
N GLU A 132 -20.78 0.87 -7.39
CA GLU A 132 -21.84 1.70 -7.92
C GLU A 132 -21.29 2.71 -8.95
N THR A 133 -20.24 3.45 -8.60
CA THR A 133 -19.62 4.47 -9.46
C THR A 133 -19.19 3.89 -10.80
N TRP A 134 -18.61 2.69 -10.79
CA TRP A 134 -18.06 2.04 -11.99
C TRP A 134 -18.99 0.99 -12.60
N ASN A 135 -20.22 0.86 -12.09
CA ASN A 135 -21.23 -0.13 -12.53
C ASN A 135 -20.64 -1.55 -12.63
N GLN A 136 -20.02 -2.02 -11.55
CA GLN A 136 -19.32 -3.29 -11.47
C GLN A 136 -19.74 -4.10 -10.24
N LYS A 137 -19.46 -5.41 -10.24
CA LYS A 137 -19.68 -6.32 -9.10
C LYS A 137 -18.33 -6.94 -8.70
N ARG A 138 -17.48 -6.16 -8.04
CA ARG A 138 -16.09 -6.49 -7.84
C ARG A 138 -15.73 -6.53 -6.37
N VAL A 139 -15.05 -7.62 -5.95
CA VAL A 139 -14.32 -7.71 -4.68
C VAL A 139 -12.87 -7.33 -4.90
N ARG A 140 -12.26 -6.67 -3.94
CA ARG A 140 -10.85 -6.32 -3.95
C ARG A 140 -10.08 -7.28 -3.04
N PHE A 141 -8.89 -7.72 -3.47
CA PHE A 141 -7.88 -8.22 -2.55
C PHE A 141 -6.85 -7.13 -2.29
N GLY A 142 -6.46 -6.96 -1.03
CA GLY A 142 -5.47 -5.94 -0.62
C GLY A 142 -4.51 -6.50 0.41
N TRP A 143 -3.45 -5.77 0.71
CA TRP A 143 -2.44 -6.15 1.71
C TRP A 143 -2.03 -7.63 1.62
N ILE A 144 -1.87 -8.14 0.39
CA ILE A 144 -1.47 -9.52 0.14
C ILE A 144 0.05 -9.64 0.26
N ASP A 145 0.49 -10.51 1.16
CA ASP A 145 1.90 -10.88 1.33
C ASP A 145 2.01 -12.36 1.64
N PHE A 146 2.95 -13.06 1.00
CA PHE A 146 3.13 -14.49 1.19
C PHE A 146 4.58 -14.94 0.89
N GLU A 147 5.00 -16.04 1.54
CA GLU A 147 6.24 -16.74 1.19
C GLU A 147 6.09 -17.40 -0.19
N ASP A 148 7.21 -17.66 -0.91
CA ASP A 148 7.23 -18.31 -2.23
C ASP A 148 6.75 -19.77 -2.14
N ASP A 149 5.44 -19.93 -2.06
CA ASP A 149 4.75 -21.22 -1.91
C ASP A 149 3.39 -21.16 -2.62
N GLU A 150 3.20 -22.00 -3.63
CA GLU A 150 2.02 -22.05 -4.48
C GLU A 150 0.74 -22.38 -3.68
N GLU A 151 0.83 -23.28 -2.69
CA GLU A 151 -0.31 -23.62 -1.84
C GLU A 151 -0.76 -22.42 -0.99
N VAL A 152 0.20 -21.60 -0.55
CA VAL A 152 -0.10 -20.42 0.28
C VAL A 152 -0.78 -19.35 -0.56
N SER A 153 -0.25 -19.04 -1.75
CA SER A 153 -0.86 -18.03 -2.64
C SER A 153 -2.25 -18.48 -3.11
N ALA A 154 -2.41 -19.75 -3.49
CA ALA A 154 -3.70 -20.33 -3.85
C ALA A 154 -4.72 -20.15 -2.72
N ALA A 155 -4.38 -20.62 -1.51
CA ALA A 155 -5.30 -20.57 -0.36
C ALA A 155 -5.72 -19.15 0.01
N LEU A 156 -4.81 -18.16 -0.11
CA LEU A 156 -5.11 -16.75 0.14
C LEU A 156 -6.07 -16.18 -0.90
N LEU A 157 -5.79 -16.39 -2.19
CA LEU A 157 -6.61 -15.88 -3.30
C LEU A 157 -7.98 -16.54 -3.31
N GLU A 158 -8.07 -17.86 -3.20
CA GLU A 158 -9.33 -18.62 -3.12
C GLU A 158 -10.20 -18.16 -1.93
N THR A 159 -9.58 -17.79 -0.82
CA THR A 159 -10.31 -17.24 0.34
C THR A 159 -11.02 -15.95 -0.02
N VAL A 160 -10.36 -15.03 -0.75
CA VAL A 160 -10.98 -13.77 -1.18
C VAL A 160 -12.01 -14.00 -2.28
N GLU A 161 -11.73 -14.91 -3.22
CA GLU A 161 -12.67 -15.29 -4.28
C GLU A 161 -13.99 -15.82 -3.69
N LYS A 162 -13.89 -16.77 -2.75
CA LYS A 162 -15.04 -17.31 -2.03
C LYS A 162 -15.79 -16.24 -1.25
N TRP A 163 -15.07 -15.39 -0.51
CA TRP A 163 -15.64 -14.28 0.26
C TRP A 163 -16.40 -13.29 -0.63
N GLY A 164 -15.90 -13.03 -1.85
CA GLY A 164 -16.55 -12.20 -2.86
C GLY A 164 -17.80 -12.87 -3.45
N LEU A 165 -17.71 -14.14 -3.83
CA LEU A 165 -18.83 -14.91 -4.35
C LEU A 165 -20.01 -14.98 -3.36
N GLU A 166 -19.74 -15.20 -2.06
CA GLU A 166 -20.73 -15.19 -0.99
C GLU A 166 -21.49 -13.85 -0.88
N ARG A 167 -20.90 -12.76 -1.40
CA ARG A 167 -21.49 -11.40 -1.45
C ARG A 167 -22.03 -11.01 -2.82
N GLY A 168 -22.13 -11.98 -3.73
CA GLY A 168 -22.68 -11.77 -5.07
C GLY A 168 -21.73 -11.01 -6.02
N MET A 169 -20.44 -10.99 -5.74
CA MET A 169 -19.44 -10.41 -6.64
C MET A 169 -19.12 -11.38 -7.77
N THR A 170 -18.89 -10.84 -8.97
CA THR A 170 -18.60 -11.62 -10.19
C THR A 170 -17.17 -11.41 -10.68
N GLU A 171 -16.45 -10.48 -10.09
CA GLU A 171 -15.07 -10.18 -10.42
C GLU A 171 -14.25 -9.98 -9.15
N ILE A 172 -12.95 -10.26 -9.24
CA ILE A 172 -11.94 -9.93 -8.22
C ILE A 172 -10.82 -9.11 -8.84
N GLU A 173 -10.33 -8.10 -8.11
CA GLU A 173 -9.16 -7.32 -8.53
C GLU A 173 -8.30 -6.92 -7.34
N GLY A 174 -7.04 -6.59 -7.62
CA GLY A 174 -6.10 -6.09 -6.61
C GLY A 174 -4.62 -6.19 -7.05
N PRO A 175 -3.70 -5.86 -6.14
CA PRO A 175 -3.98 -5.42 -4.78
C PRO A 175 -4.48 -3.97 -4.71
N LEU A 176 -5.58 -3.77 -4.00
CA LEU A 176 -6.23 -2.48 -3.75
C LEU A 176 -6.67 -2.38 -2.30
N GLY A 177 -6.59 -1.17 -1.72
CA GLY A 177 -7.15 -0.88 -0.40
C GLY A 177 -8.64 -0.54 -0.44
N PHE A 178 -9.11 0.13 0.61
CA PHE A 178 -10.48 0.64 0.69
C PHE A 178 -10.74 1.74 -0.34
N THR A 179 -9.76 2.63 -0.51
CA THR A 179 -9.79 3.78 -1.42
C THR A 179 -8.41 3.98 -2.04
N ASP A 180 -8.30 4.88 -3.01
CA ASP A 180 -7.05 5.26 -3.69
C ASP A 180 -6.03 5.99 -2.78
N PHE A 181 -6.42 6.26 -1.52
CA PHE A 181 -5.51 6.79 -0.49
C PHE A 181 -4.82 5.69 0.32
N ASP A 182 -5.22 4.45 0.11
CA ASP A 182 -4.50 3.29 0.60
C ASP A 182 -3.42 2.87 -0.39
N THR A 183 -2.54 1.98 0.06
CA THR A 183 -1.51 1.42 -0.83
C THR A 183 -2.14 0.49 -1.86
N GLU A 184 -1.74 0.65 -3.13
CA GLU A 184 -2.29 -0.11 -4.23
C GLU A 184 -1.23 -0.49 -5.27
N GLY A 185 -1.54 -1.50 -6.07
CA GLY A 185 -0.71 -2.00 -7.16
C GLY A 185 0.47 -2.87 -6.71
N MET A 186 0.58 -4.04 -7.31
CA MET A 186 1.68 -4.97 -7.15
C MET A 186 2.90 -4.48 -7.93
N LEU A 187 4.07 -4.41 -7.30
CA LEU A 187 5.32 -4.08 -7.98
C LEU A 187 5.64 -5.17 -9.02
N VAL A 188 5.86 -4.78 -10.27
CA VAL A 188 6.18 -5.68 -11.39
C VAL A 188 7.50 -5.33 -12.09
N GLU A 189 8.01 -4.10 -11.89
CA GLU A 189 9.33 -3.63 -12.36
C GLU A 189 9.97 -2.73 -11.28
N GLY A 190 11.29 -2.72 -11.17
CA GLY A 190 12.04 -1.87 -10.24
C GLY A 190 12.16 -2.47 -8.84
N PHE A 191 12.34 -3.78 -8.74
CA PHE A 191 12.54 -4.50 -7.47
C PHE A 191 13.85 -4.13 -6.78
N ASP A 192 14.79 -3.53 -7.49
CA ASP A 192 16.09 -3.04 -7.06
C ASP A 192 16.10 -1.52 -6.81
N GLU A 193 14.94 -0.89 -6.80
CA GLU A 193 14.75 0.52 -6.47
C GLU A 193 14.14 0.69 -5.07
N LEU A 194 14.61 1.69 -4.34
CA LEU A 194 14.06 1.98 -3.01
C LEU A 194 12.58 2.33 -3.10
N GLY A 195 11.73 1.60 -2.37
CA GLY A 195 10.32 1.90 -2.28
C GLY A 195 10.02 3.28 -1.68
N THR A 196 8.82 3.80 -1.90
CA THR A 196 8.32 4.97 -1.16
C THR A 196 7.52 4.52 0.07
N PHE A 197 7.35 5.42 1.04
CA PHE A 197 6.61 5.08 2.27
C PHE A 197 5.09 4.96 2.07
N ILE A 198 4.61 5.30 0.88
CA ILE A 198 3.20 5.24 0.50
C ILE A 198 2.86 4.08 -0.42
N THR A 199 3.84 3.24 -0.78
CA THR A 199 3.64 2.13 -1.72
C THR A 199 4.05 0.80 -1.12
N PHE A 200 3.48 -0.29 -1.63
CA PHE A 200 3.91 -1.64 -1.29
C PHE A 200 5.26 -2.00 -1.90
N TYR A 201 5.96 -2.89 -1.23
CA TYR A 201 6.99 -3.74 -1.84
C TYR A 201 6.47 -5.18 -1.87
N ASN A 202 6.83 -5.91 -2.90
CA ASN A 202 6.61 -7.36 -2.98
C ASN A 202 7.78 -8.02 -3.73
N HIS A 203 7.94 -9.32 -3.53
CA HIS A 203 8.94 -10.09 -4.25
C HIS A 203 8.54 -10.32 -5.74
N PRO A 204 9.53 -10.55 -6.64
CA PRO A 204 9.26 -10.79 -8.07
C PRO A 204 8.33 -11.97 -8.35
N TYR A 205 8.37 -13.04 -7.53
CA TYR A 205 7.57 -14.25 -7.72
C TYR A 205 6.06 -14.03 -7.61
N TYR A 206 5.61 -12.93 -6.98
CA TYR A 206 4.18 -12.63 -6.84
C TYR A 206 3.46 -12.57 -8.18
N LYS A 207 4.08 -11.94 -9.19
CA LYS A 207 3.53 -11.85 -10.55
C LYS A 207 3.24 -13.24 -11.11
N GLU A 208 4.21 -14.15 -11.02
CA GLU A 208 4.09 -15.50 -11.55
C GLU A 208 2.98 -16.30 -10.84
N HIS A 209 2.86 -16.16 -9.51
CA HIS A 209 1.78 -16.80 -8.75
C HIS A 209 0.41 -16.31 -9.20
N LEU A 210 0.20 -14.99 -9.32
CA LEU A 210 -1.09 -14.47 -9.76
C LEU A 210 -1.45 -14.93 -11.19
N GLU A 211 -0.48 -14.87 -12.10
CA GLU A 211 -0.69 -15.31 -13.48
C GLU A 211 -1.03 -16.81 -13.56
N ARG A 212 -0.37 -17.68 -12.77
CA ARG A 212 -0.71 -19.12 -12.66
C ARG A 212 -2.13 -19.35 -12.11
N HIS A 213 -2.60 -18.50 -11.18
CA HIS A 213 -3.96 -18.57 -10.65
C HIS A 213 -5.00 -17.91 -11.58
N GLY A 214 -4.63 -17.57 -12.82
CA GLY A 214 -5.55 -17.06 -13.86
C GLY A 214 -5.86 -15.57 -13.72
N TYR A 215 -5.09 -14.82 -12.95
CA TYR A 215 -5.22 -13.38 -12.89
C TYR A 215 -4.48 -12.73 -14.08
N ALA A 216 -5.11 -11.71 -14.66
CA ALA A 216 -4.56 -10.95 -15.78
C ALA A 216 -4.42 -9.47 -15.43
N LYS A 217 -3.55 -8.77 -16.15
CA LYS A 217 -3.40 -7.32 -16.03
C LYS A 217 -4.73 -6.61 -16.25
N LYS A 218 -5.08 -5.70 -15.35
CA LYS A 218 -6.16 -4.72 -15.52
C LYS A 218 -5.60 -3.34 -15.90
N ILE A 219 -4.69 -2.79 -15.11
CA ILE A 219 -4.07 -1.49 -15.34
C ILE A 219 -2.70 -1.41 -14.66
N ASP A 220 -1.82 -0.54 -15.16
CA ASP A 220 -0.53 -0.25 -14.55
C ASP A 220 -0.44 1.20 -14.05
N TRP A 221 0.35 1.38 -13.00
CA TRP A 221 0.89 2.66 -12.57
C TRP A 221 2.39 2.67 -12.84
N ILE A 222 2.90 3.85 -13.18
CA ILE A 222 4.33 4.10 -13.39
C ILE A 222 4.81 5.14 -12.39
N GLU A 223 6.01 4.96 -11.90
CA GLU A 223 6.67 5.88 -10.99
C GLU A 223 7.96 6.38 -11.64
N ARG A 224 8.23 7.69 -11.50
CA ARG A 224 9.37 8.34 -12.12
C ARG A 224 10.24 9.01 -11.09
N ARG A 225 11.54 8.93 -11.30
CA ARG A 225 12.54 9.72 -10.61
C ARG A 225 13.04 10.81 -11.54
N ILE A 226 12.94 12.05 -11.10
CA ILE A 226 13.23 13.25 -11.88
C ILE A 226 14.43 13.94 -11.23
N PRO A 227 15.56 14.10 -11.93
CA PRO A 227 16.67 14.92 -11.41
C PRO A 227 16.23 16.38 -11.39
N MET A 228 16.48 17.06 -10.26
CA MET A 228 16.19 18.49 -10.13
C MET A 228 17.22 19.27 -10.96
N PRO A 229 16.78 20.08 -11.91
CA PRO A 229 17.69 20.97 -12.65
C PRO A 229 18.16 22.13 -11.76
N ASP A 230 19.29 22.77 -12.11
CA ASP A 230 19.85 23.88 -11.36
C ASP A 230 18.96 25.14 -11.35
N GLY A 231 17.97 25.21 -12.21
CA GLY A 231 16.99 26.30 -12.27
C GLY A 231 15.94 26.06 -13.38
N LEU A 232 14.83 26.76 -13.28
CA LEU A 232 13.85 26.79 -14.37
C LEU A 232 14.31 27.79 -15.46
N ASP A 233 14.17 27.36 -16.73
CA ASP A 233 14.41 28.23 -17.88
C ASP A 233 13.54 29.51 -17.81
N GLY A 234 14.11 30.65 -18.20
CA GLY A 234 13.38 31.92 -18.29
C GLY A 234 12.15 31.88 -19.19
N LYS A 235 12.15 31.01 -20.22
CA LYS A 235 10.97 30.78 -21.06
C LYS A 235 9.86 30.07 -20.26
N TYR A 236 10.20 29.14 -19.41
CA TYR A 236 9.23 28.44 -18.56
C TYR A 236 8.54 29.42 -17.59
N ARG A 237 9.31 30.30 -16.94
CA ARG A 237 8.77 31.33 -16.04
C ARG A 237 7.87 32.32 -16.78
N ARG A 238 8.32 32.82 -17.93
CA ARG A 238 7.48 33.72 -18.79
C ARG A 238 6.17 33.03 -19.20
N PHE A 239 6.22 31.75 -19.52
CA PHE A 239 5.01 30.98 -19.83
C PHE A 239 4.05 30.95 -18.64
N THR A 240 4.55 30.69 -17.41
CA THR A 240 3.70 30.68 -16.21
C THR A 240 3.10 32.04 -15.88
N ASP A 241 3.84 33.13 -16.11
CA ASP A 241 3.33 34.50 -15.93
C ASP A 241 2.16 34.80 -16.91
N ILE A 242 2.32 34.43 -18.20
CA ILE A 242 1.25 34.56 -19.21
C ILE A 242 0.01 33.73 -18.81
N VAL A 243 0.21 32.50 -18.30
CA VAL A 243 -0.91 31.65 -17.83
C VAL A 243 -1.64 32.30 -16.66
N ALA A 244 -0.89 32.86 -15.70
CA ALA A 244 -1.44 33.56 -14.55
C ALA A 244 -2.29 34.75 -14.95
N GLU A 245 -1.73 35.66 -15.79
CA GLU A 245 -2.43 36.86 -16.26
C GLU A 245 -3.66 36.50 -17.07
N ARG A 246 -3.53 35.61 -18.04
CA ARG A 246 -4.61 35.24 -18.97
C ARG A 246 -5.83 34.63 -18.26
N ASN A 247 -5.60 33.92 -17.15
CA ASN A 247 -6.66 33.23 -16.45
C ASN A 247 -7.05 33.92 -15.11
N GLY A 248 -6.45 35.06 -14.76
CA GLY A 248 -6.70 35.76 -13.50
C GLY A 248 -6.31 34.94 -12.27
N LEU A 249 -5.23 34.16 -12.37
CA LEU A 249 -4.79 33.23 -11.33
C LEU A 249 -3.55 33.76 -10.60
N ARG A 250 -3.41 33.34 -9.34
CA ARG A 250 -2.20 33.66 -8.55
C ARG A 250 -1.81 32.49 -7.64
N CYS A 251 -0.53 32.36 -7.40
CA CYS A 251 -0.02 31.48 -6.35
C CYS A 251 -0.29 32.09 -4.97
N MET A 252 -0.83 31.30 -4.05
CA MET A 252 -1.17 31.72 -2.70
C MET A 252 -0.41 30.86 -1.68
N ARG A 253 -0.02 31.49 -0.58
CA ARG A 253 0.56 30.82 0.57
C ARG A 253 -0.35 31.03 1.77
N TYR A 254 -0.60 29.94 2.49
CA TYR A 254 -1.40 29.96 3.69
C TYR A 254 -0.57 29.56 4.90
N SER A 255 -0.71 30.31 5.98
CA SER A 255 -0.25 29.87 7.30
C SER A 255 -1.16 28.74 7.83
N ARG A 256 -0.66 27.93 8.78
CA ARG A 256 -1.48 26.88 9.43
C ARG A 256 -2.78 27.43 10.04
N LYS A 257 -2.75 28.68 10.55
CA LYS A 257 -3.92 29.36 11.08
C LYS A 257 -4.95 29.68 9.99
N GLU A 258 -4.50 30.15 8.84
CA GLU A 258 -5.36 30.45 7.68
C GLU A 258 -5.95 29.19 7.08
N ILE A 259 -5.16 28.12 6.94
CA ILE A 259 -5.66 26.82 6.44
C ILE A 259 -6.85 26.34 7.29
N ARG A 260 -6.75 26.44 8.62
CA ARG A 260 -7.85 26.06 9.51
C ARG A 260 -9.03 27.03 9.40
N ARG A 261 -8.78 28.36 9.43
CA ARG A 261 -9.83 29.38 9.40
C ARG A 261 -10.63 29.40 8.10
N LYS A 262 -9.96 29.18 6.97
CA LYS A 262 -10.55 29.19 5.62
C LYS A 262 -10.98 27.80 5.13
N ASP A 263 -10.81 26.79 5.99
CA ASP A 263 -11.11 25.37 5.68
C ASP A 263 -10.44 24.87 4.39
N ILE A 264 -9.18 25.28 4.16
CA ILE A 264 -8.43 24.95 2.93
C ILE A 264 -8.23 23.45 2.79
N GLY A 265 -8.06 22.73 3.92
CA GLY A 265 -7.92 21.27 3.88
C GLY A 265 -9.13 20.57 3.25
N ARG A 266 -10.34 20.95 3.64
CA ARG A 266 -11.57 20.42 3.03
C ARG A 266 -11.71 20.83 1.57
N LYS A 267 -11.46 22.10 1.22
CA LYS A 267 -11.49 22.58 -0.17
C LYS A 267 -10.50 21.80 -1.06
N LEU A 268 -9.35 21.43 -0.51
CA LEU A 268 -8.36 20.60 -1.19
C LEU A 268 -8.94 19.21 -1.55
N PHE A 269 -9.52 18.51 -0.58
CA PHE A 269 -10.10 17.19 -0.83
C PHE A 269 -11.40 17.26 -1.65
N ASP A 270 -12.17 18.33 -1.59
CA ASP A 270 -13.29 18.57 -2.50
C ASP A 270 -12.81 18.73 -3.94
N LEU A 271 -11.65 19.39 -4.15
CA LEU A 271 -11.02 19.47 -5.47
C LEU A 271 -10.51 18.11 -5.91
N VAL A 272 -9.91 17.29 -5.02
CA VAL A 272 -9.55 15.90 -5.32
C VAL A 272 -10.76 15.11 -5.79
N ASN A 273 -11.87 15.14 -5.04
CA ASN A 273 -13.08 14.42 -5.42
C ASN A 273 -13.60 14.80 -6.82
N ARG A 274 -13.48 16.08 -7.20
CA ARG A 274 -13.91 16.56 -8.52
C ARG A 274 -12.96 16.19 -9.65
N THR A 275 -11.67 16.05 -9.35
CA THR A 275 -10.62 15.80 -10.36
C THR A 275 -10.30 14.32 -10.54
N TYR A 276 -10.35 13.53 -9.46
CA TYR A 276 -9.97 12.12 -9.48
C TYR A 276 -11.12 11.18 -9.84
N CYS A 277 -12.36 11.68 -9.90
CA CYS A 277 -13.56 10.87 -10.21
C CYS A 277 -13.48 10.12 -11.56
N VAL A 278 -12.59 10.53 -12.45
CA VAL A 278 -12.35 9.88 -13.75
C VAL A 278 -11.20 8.86 -13.72
N LEU A 279 -10.46 8.76 -12.61
CA LEU A 279 -9.33 7.84 -12.49
C LEU A 279 -9.82 6.45 -12.15
N TYR A 280 -9.14 5.43 -12.69
CA TYR A 280 -9.49 4.03 -12.49
C TYR A 280 -9.62 3.66 -11.02
N GLY A 281 -10.74 3.06 -10.65
CA GLY A 281 -10.99 2.55 -9.31
C GLY A 281 -11.34 3.60 -8.26
N TYR A 282 -11.23 4.90 -8.58
CA TYR A 282 -11.50 5.98 -7.64
C TYR A 282 -12.93 5.93 -7.10
N SER A 283 -13.07 6.18 -5.81
CA SER A 283 -14.36 6.42 -5.16
C SER A 283 -14.28 7.70 -4.32
N ALA A 284 -15.30 8.55 -4.45
CA ALA A 284 -15.33 9.85 -3.76
C ALA A 284 -15.24 9.69 -2.23
N LEU A 285 -14.34 10.47 -1.63
CA LEU A 285 -14.14 10.49 -0.18
C LEU A 285 -15.37 11.05 0.53
N SER A 286 -15.78 10.42 1.60
CA SER A 286 -16.82 10.94 2.49
C SER A 286 -16.31 12.11 3.33
N GLY A 287 -17.22 12.96 3.82
CA GLY A 287 -16.83 14.08 4.69
C GLY A 287 -16.02 13.64 5.93
N ARG A 288 -16.36 12.49 6.54
CA ARG A 288 -15.60 11.93 7.68
C ARG A 288 -14.20 11.48 7.29
N GLN A 289 -14.03 10.89 6.11
CA GLN A 289 -12.69 10.55 5.59
C GLN A 289 -11.86 11.82 5.34
N ILE A 290 -12.47 12.85 4.74
CA ILE A 290 -11.81 14.13 4.52
C ILE A 290 -11.34 14.73 5.84
N ASP A 291 -12.20 14.78 6.85
CA ASP A 291 -11.84 15.30 8.18
C ASP A 291 -10.68 14.51 8.79
N GLN A 292 -10.72 13.18 8.69
CA GLN A 292 -9.67 12.30 9.18
C GLN A 292 -8.33 12.54 8.46
N TYR A 293 -8.33 12.68 7.14
CA TYR A 293 -7.12 12.95 6.37
C TYR A 293 -6.57 14.36 6.62
N VAL A 294 -7.45 15.36 6.74
CA VAL A 294 -7.04 16.72 7.09
C VAL A 294 -6.37 16.74 8.47
N GLU A 295 -6.93 16.08 9.46
CA GLU A 295 -6.35 16.01 10.80
C GLU A 295 -5.00 15.27 10.79
N GLN A 296 -4.94 14.14 10.10
CA GLN A 296 -3.75 13.27 10.04
C GLN A 296 -2.60 13.92 9.28
N TYR A 297 -2.85 14.46 8.09
CA TYR A 297 -1.78 14.89 7.19
C TYR A 297 -1.41 16.36 7.33
N LEU A 298 -2.40 17.26 7.55
CA LEU A 298 -2.13 18.68 7.56
C LEU A 298 -1.15 19.12 8.68
N SER A 299 -1.16 18.40 9.80
CA SER A 299 -0.24 18.65 10.91
C SER A 299 1.21 18.28 10.59
N LEU A 300 1.42 17.31 9.69
CA LEU A 300 2.73 16.75 9.32
C LEU A 300 3.37 17.46 8.12
N LEU A 301 2.56 18.10 7.25
CA LEU A 301 3.07 18.74 6.06
C LEU A 301 3.95 19.95 6.38
N ASN A 302 5.10 20.04 5.72
CA ASN A 302 5.86 21.29 5.62
C ASN A 302 5.22 22.15 4.54
N LEU A 303 4.60 23.28 4.92
CA LEU A 303 3.87 24.16 4.01
C LEU A 303 4.76 24.83 2.96
N ASP A 304 6.10 24.84 3.15
CA ASP A 304 7.04 25.29 2.12
C ASP A 304 7.01 24.41 0.86
N PHE A 305 6.55 23.17 0.98
CA PHE A 305 6.41 22.24 -0.15
C PHE A 305 4.96 22.01 -0.56
N VAL A 306 4.09 22.96 -0.25
CA VAL A 306 2.70 22.99 -0.71
C VAL A 306 2.47 24.25 -1.53
N SER A 307 1.93 24.09 -2.73
CA SER A 307 1.52 25.20 -3.60
C SER A 307 0.00 25.23 -3.74
N PHE A 308 -0.56 26.42 -3.71
CA PHE A 308 -1.99 26.66 -3.95
C PHE A 308 -2.12 27.69 -5.05
N ILE A 309 -3.00 27.45 -6.02
CA ILE A 309 -3.38 28.42 -7.04
C ILE A 309 -4.84 28.77 -6.83
N VAL A 310 -5.11 30.06 -6.79
CA VAL A 310 -6.46 30.61 -6.59
C VAL A 310 -6.80 31.61 -7.69
N ASP A 311 -8.10 31.80 -7.92
CA ASP A 311 -8.63 32.87 -8.76
C ASP A 311 -8.75 34.22 -8.03
N SER A 312 -9.37 35.22 -8.66
CA SER A 312 -9.62 36.56 -8.08
C SER A 312 -10.48 36.50 -6.82
N ASP A 313 -11.40 35.54 -6.73
CA ASP A 313 -12.35 35.36 -5.63
C ASP A 313 -11.82 34.42 -4.52
N GLU A 314 -10.52 34.07 -4.57
CA GLU A 314 -9.87 33.12 -3.67
C GLU A 314 -10.45 31.69 -3.71
N ASN A 315 -11.10 31.28 -4.79
CA ASN A 315 -11.45 29.89 -4.99
C ASN A 315 -10.20 29.07 -5.29
N LEU A 316 -10.09 27.89 -4.69
CA LEU A 316 -8.98 26.98 -4.95
C LEU A 316 -9.14 26.32 -6.33
N ILE A 317 -8.25 26.66 -7.25
CA ILE A 317 -8.22 26.17 -8.64
C ILE A 317 -7.27 24.99 -8.81
N ALA A 318 -6.12 25.05 -8.12
CA ALA A 318 -5.15 23.96 -8.17
C ALA A 318 -4.31 23.91 -6.91
N PHE A 319 -3.75 22.74 -6.63
CA PHE A 319 -2.74 22.58 -5.59
C PHE A 319 -1.75 21.49 -5.95
N GLY A 320 -0.57 21.58 -5.33
CA GLY A 320 0.46 20.53 -5.35
C GLY A 320 1.02 20.35 -3.94
N VAL A 321 1.10 19.10 -3.50
CA VAL A 321 1.64 18.73 -2.18
C VAL A 321 2.83 17.83 -2.36
N MET A 322 3.97 18.25 -1.82
CA MET A 322 5.20 17.45 -1.80
C MET A 322 5.69 17.28 -0.36
N CYS A 323 6.49 16.26 -0.12
CA CYS A 323 7.02 15.94 1.20
C CYS A 323 8.48 15.47 1.07
N PRO A 324 9.41 15.92 1.92
CA PRO A 324 10.74 15.30 2.01
C PRO A 324 10.61 13.80 2.20
N SER A 325 11.31 13.01 1.38
CA SER A 325 11.15 11.55 1.38
C SER A 325 11.40 10.95 2.76
N LEU A 326 10.43 10.16 3.21
CA LEU A 326 10.48 9.44 4.48
C LEU A 326 11.02 8.01 4.34
N SER A 327 11.26 7.53 3.13
CA SER A 327 11.62 6.13 2.87
C SER A 327 12.83 5.67 3.71
N ARG A 328 13.92 6.43 3.72
CA ARG A 328 15.09 6.12 4.55
C ARG A 328 14.84 6.26 6.05
N ALA A 329 13.97 7.18 6.45
CA ALA A 329 13.59 7.34 7.85
C ALA A 329 12.78 6.13 8.35
N PHE A 330 11.84 5.63 7.54
CA PHE A 330 11.05 4.44 7.85
C PHE A 330 11.90 3.16 7.88
N GLN A 331 12.88 3.03 6.98
CA GLN A 331 13.85 1.93 7.05
C GLN A 331 14.60 1.93 8.39
N LYS A 332 15.10 3.11 8.84
CA LYS A 332 15.78 3.24 10.13
C LYS A 332 14.86 3.02 11.33
N ALA A 333 13.58 3.37 11.19
CA ALA A 333 12.57 3.16 12.22
C ALA A 333 12.20 1.68 12.39
N GLY A 334 12.40 0.85 11.34
CA GLY A 334 12.11 -0.58 11.38
C GLY A 334 10.65 -0.91 11.72
N GLY A 335 9.70 -0.06 11.24
CA GLY A 335 8.27 -0.22 11.48
C GLY A 335 7.78 0.24 12.85
N ARG A 336 8.57 1.02 13.60
CA ARG A 336 8.23 1.47 14.97
C ARG A 336 8.53 2.96 15.18
N TYR A 337 7.63 3.66 15.90
CA TYR A 337 7.89 5.02 16.33
C TYR A 337 8.96 5.11 17.42
N PHE A 338 8.93 4.20 18.39
CA PHE A 338 9.81 4.21 19.55
C PHE A 338 10.84 3.07 19.50
N PRO A 339 12.09 3.28 20.04
CA PRO A 339 12.52 4.47 20.75
C PRO A 339 12.95 5.64 19.85
N PHE A 340 13.46 5.42 18.64
CA PHE A 340 14.09 6.47 17.82
C PHE A 340 13.45 6.70 16.45
N GLY A 341 12.41 5.95 16.08
CA GLY A 341 11.75 6.08 14.77
C GLY A 341 11.20 7.50 14.54
N TRP A 342 10.54 8.09 15.53
CA TRP A 342 10.03 9.46 15.47
C TRP A 342 11.15 10.48 15.17
N TRP A 343 12.37 10.29 15.71
CA TRP A 343 13.49 11.18 15.46
C TRP A 343 13.99 11.12 14.01
N HIS A 344 14.02 9.92 13.43
CA HIS A 344 14.40 9.76 12.02
C HIS A 344 13.40 10.46 11.09
N MET A 345 12.10 10.37 11.40
CA MET A 345 11.04 11.05 10.64
C MET A 345 11.12 12.58 10.82
N LEU A 346 11.23 13.07 12.05
CA LEU A 346 11.40 14.49 12.33
C LEU A 346 12.61 15.06 11.58
N ARG A 347 13.71 14.32 11.56
CA ARG A 347 14.93 14.73 10.87
C ARG A 347 14.76 14.89 9.37
N SER A 348 13.95 14.02 8.73
CA SER A 348 13.60 14.14 7.31
C SER A 348 12.61 15.27 7.04
N LEU A 349 11.55 15.37 7.83
CA LEU A 349 10.45 16.32 7.60
C LEU A 349 10.86 17.77 7.90
N VAL A 350 11.53 18.00 9.03
CA VAL A 350 11.83 19.37 9.52
C VAL A 350 13.19 19.85 9.03
N PHE A 351 14.21 18.99 9.10
CA PHE A 351 15.56 19.36 8.72
C PHE A 351 15.94 18.99 7.29
N CYS A 352 14.99 18.44 6.50
CA CYS A 352 15.18 18.04 5.10
C CYS A 352 16.46 17.22 4.87
N LYS A 353 16.79 16.30 5.80
CA LYS A 353 18.00 15.46 5.71
C LYS A 353 17.78 14.24 4.80
N THR A 354 17.35 14.52 3.58
CA THR A 354 17.17 13.60 2.47
C THR A 354 17.48 14.36 1.18
N ASP A 355 17.89 13.68 0.13
CA ASP A 355 18.19 14.27 -1.18
C ASP A 355 16.97 14.19 -2.12
N THR A 356 15.88 13.58 -1.67
CA THR A 356 14.71 13.30 -2.49
C THR A 356 13.46 13.92 -1.85
N ILE A 357 12.61 14.51 -2.70
CA ILE A 357 11.27 14.98 -2.33
C ILE A 357 10.23 14.14 -3.07
N ASP A 358 9.25 13.63 -2.33
CA ASP A 358 8.16 12.80 -2.87
C ASP A 358 6.97 13.70 -3.22
N MET A 359 6.44 13.61 -4.46
CA MET A 359 5.19 14.24 -4.82
C MET A 359 4.03 13.39 -4.32
N LEU A 360 3.19 13.96 -3.46
CA LEU A 360 2.09 13.21 -2.83
C LEU A 360 0.78 13.40 -3.59
N LEU A 361 0.37 14.63 -3.86
CA LEU A 361 -0.89 14.96 -4.50
C LEU A 361 -0.74 16.14 -5.44
N ILE A 362 -1.42 16.10 -6.56
CA ILE A 362 -1.59 17.23 -7.47
C ILE A 362 -3.01 17.19 -8.02
N ALA A 363 -3.71 18.33 -7.97
CA ALA A 363 -5.01 18.45 -8.60
C ALA A 363 -5.18 19.83 -9.25
N VAL A 364 -5.86 19.85 -10.39
CA VAL A 364 -6.23 21.07 -11.12
C VAL A 364 -7.70 20.95 -11.50
N ASP A 365 -8.46 21.96 -11.18
CA ASP A 365 -9.89 22.03 -11.51
C ASP A 365 -10.12 21.70 -13.00
N PRO A 366 -11.07 20.83 -13.35
CA PRO A 366 -11.32 20.40 -14.72
C PRO A 366 -11.45 21.56 -15.72
N ALA A 367 -12.01 22.70 -15.31
CA ALA A 367 -12.14 23.89 -16.15
C ALA A 367 -10.79 24.54 -16.51
N TYR A 368 -9.70 24.17 -15.83
CA TYR A 368 -8.37 24.76 -15.98
C TYR A 368 -7.28 23.76 -16.39
N GLN A 369 -7.58 22.47 -16.55
CA GLN A 369 -6.58 21.43 -16.84
C GLN A 369 -5.78 21.68 -18.13
N SER A 370 -6.41 22.14 -19.20
CA SER A 370 -5.75 22.42 -20.49
C SER A 370 -5.19 23.84 -20.62
N LYS A 371 -5.17 24.63 -19.56
CA LYS A 371 -4.76 26.05 -19.59
C LYS A 371 -3.34 26.31 -19.10
N GLY A 372 -2.51 25.28 -18.91
CA GLY A 372 -1.12 25.42 -18.46
C GLY A 372 -0.97 25.61 -16.94
N VAL A 373 -2.03 25.53 -16.16
CA VAL A 373 -2.03 25.75 -14.70
C VAL A 373 -1.06 24.80 -13.96
N PRO A 374 -0.89 23.51 -14.34
CA PRO A 374 0.12 22.65 -13.70
C PRO A 374 1.54 23.23 -13.75
N ALA A 375 1.90 23.96 -14.79
CA ALA A 375 3.21 24.59 -14.88
C ALA A 375 3.42 25.68 -13.82
N MET A 376 2.37 26.39 -13.42
CA MET A 376 2.43 27.37 -12.33
C MET A 376 2.73 26.68 -10.98
N LEU A 377 2.12 25.51 -10.71
CA LEU A 377 2.40 24.73 -9.49
C LEU A 377 3.87 24.30 -9.44
N ILE A 378 4.38 23.78 -10.57
CA ILE A 378 5.79 23.35 -10.70
C ILE A 378 6.72 24.56 -10.48
N ALA A 379 6.46 25.69 -11.11
CA ALA A 379 7.29 26.88 -10.98
C ALA A 379 7.33 27.41 -9.54
N ASP A 380 6.18 27.47 -8.87
CA ASP A 380 6.09 27.93 -7.47
C ASP A 380 6.81 27.00 -6.49
N LEU A 381 6.75 25.68 -6.69
CA LEU A 381 7.39 24.69 -5.84
C LEU A 381 8.90 24.59 -6.13
N PHE A 382 9.29 24.70 -7.38
CA PHE A 382 10.65 24.43 -7.84
C PHE A 382 11.71 25.24 -7.08
N ASP A 383 11.53 26.56 -6.95
CA ASP A 383 12.52 27.42 -6.27
C ASP A 383 12.72 27.02 -4.82
N ARG A 384 11.65 26.62 -4.15
CA ARG A 384 11.68 26.20 -2.74
C ARG A 384 12.36 24.85 -2.57
N ILE A 385 12.09 23.93 -3.50
CA ILE A 385 12.71 22.60 -3.52
C ILE A 385 14.19 22.71 -3.79
N ALA A 386 14.59 23.53 -4.79
CA ALA A 386 15.98 23.80 -5.12
C ALA A 386 16.72 24.48 -3.95
N ALA A 387 16.12 25.51 -3.34
CA ALA A 387 16.68 26.19 -2.16
C ALA A 387 16.86 25.27 -0.94
N ALA A 388 16.01 24.25 -0.79
CA ALA A 388 16.14 23.24 0.25
C ALA A 388 17.21 22.17 -0.06
N GLY A 389 17.79 22.17 -1.27
CA GLY A 389 18.91 21.31 -1.66
C GLY A 389 18.52 19.88 -2.07
N PHE A 390 17.25 19.64 -2.43
CA PHE A 390 16.84 18.36 -3.00
C PHE A 390 17.45 18.17 -4.39
N LYS A 391 17.89 16.93 -4.66
CA LYS A 391 18.49 16.53 -5.93
C LYS A 391 17.53 15.78 -6.83
N TYR A 392 16.51 15.17 -6.25
CA TYR A 392 15.56 14.32 -6.97
C TYR A 392 14.14 14.60 -6.51
N LEU A 393 13.21 14.56 -7.46
CA LEU A 393 11.79 14.45 -7.23
C LEU A 393 11.37 13.02 -7.57
N GLU A 394 10.59 12.43 -6.69
CA GLU A 394 9.97 11.11 -6.87
C GLU A 394 8.48 11.30 -7.11
N THR A 395 7.95 10.80 -8.24
CA THR A 395 6.50 10.85 -8.45
C THR A 395 5.82 9.76 -7.62
N ASN A 396 4.56 9.99 -7.28
CA ASN A 396 3.65 8.92 -6.87
C ASN A 396 3.33 8.02 -8.05
N PRO A 397 2.70 6.85 -7.82
CA PRO A 397 2.16 6.03 -8.89
C PRO A 397 1.21 6.84 -9.78
N GLU A 398 1.55 6.98 -11.05
CA GLU A 398 0.77 7.65 -12.09
C GLU A 398 0.15 6.61 -13.00
N LEU A 399 -1.16 6.66 -13.23
CA LEU A 399 -1.83 5.75 -14.17
C LEU A 399 -1.15 5.80 -15.56
N GLU A 400 -0.87 4.64 -16.15
CA GLU A 400 -0.27 4.54 -17.48
C GLU A 400 -1.11 5.24 -18.57
N THR A 401 -2.39 5.42 -18.31
CA THR A 401 -3.34 6.11 -19.22
C THR A 401 -3.44 7.62 -18.96
N ASN A 402 -2.90 8.13 -17.85
CA ASN A 402 -2.96 9.55 -17.51
C ASN A 402 -1.82 10.35 -18.17
N LEU A 403 -1.92 10.50 -19.50
CA LEU A 403 -0.92 11.23 -20.28
C LEU A 403 -0.75 12.68 -19.85
N ALA A 404 -1.78 13.31 -19.31
CA ALA A 404 -1.73 14.71 -18.87
C ALA A 404 -0.71 14.89 -17.74
N VAL A 405 -0.71 14.03 -16.74
CA VAL A 405 0.27 14.05 -15.62
C VAL A 405 1.66 13.65 -16.12
N GLN A 406 1.75 12.63 -16.97
CA GLN A 406 3.03 12.17 -17.52
C GLN A 406 3.74 13.26 -18.34
N ASN A 407 2.99 14.05 -19.11
CA ASN A 407 3.54 15.13 -19.92
C ASN A 407 4.07 16.32 -19.09
N LEU A 408 3.66 16.46 -17.81
CA LEU A 408 4.22 17.49 -16.93
C LEU A 408 5.73 17.38 -16.78
N TRP A 409 6.25 16.16 -16.87
CA TRP A 409 7.65 15.84 -16.61
C TRP A 409 8.51 15.77 -17.88
N SER A 410 7.93 15.87 -19.07
CA SER A 410 8.63 15.68 -20.35
C SER A 410 9.85 16.60 -20.53
N GLY A 411 9.81 17.81 -19.94
CA GLY A 411 10.93 18.78 -19.97
C GLY A 411 12.03 18.54 -18.92
N PHE A 412 11.90 17.53 -18.02
CA PHE A 412 12.76 17.35 -16.85
C PHE A 412 13.58 16.06 -16.87
N SER A 413 13.70 15.40 -18.02
CA SER A 413 14.45 14.13 -18.18
C SER A 413 14.03 13.03 -17.16
N PRO A 414 12.75 12.70 -17.06
CA PRO A 414 12.25 11.73 -16.09
C PRO A 414 12.74 10.32 -16.44
N ARG A 415 13.20 9.57 -15.45
CA ARG A 415 13.48 8.14 -15.56
C ARG A 415 12.33 7.36 -14.92
N GLN A 416 11.57 6.59 -15.73
CA GLN A 416 10.68 5.58 -15.16
C GLN A 416 11.54 4.51 -14.51
N HIS A 417 11.27 4.20 -13.26
CA HIS A 417 12.09 3.25 -12.51
C HIS A 417 11.29 2.19 -11.76
N ARG A 418 10.00 2.38 -11.57
CA ARG A 418 9.10 1.36 -11.02
C ARG A 418 7.80 1.31 -11.82
N ARG A 419 7.19 0.13 -11.84
CA ARG A 419 5.85 -0.12 -12.39
C ARG A 419 5.07 -0.99 -11.43
N ARG A 420 3.81 -0.64 -11.23
CA ARG A 420 2.86 -1.39 -10.41
C ARG A 420 1.69 -1.81 -11.25
N ARG A 421 1.08 -2.93 -10.87
CA ARG A 421 -0.01 -3.54 -11.64
C ARG A 421 -1.16 -3.95 -10.75
N ILE A 422 -2.38 -3.67 -11.19
CA ILE A 422 -3.58 -4.33 -10.71
C ILE A 422 -3.83 -5.55 -11.58
N TYR A 423 -4.04 -6.66 -10.92
CA TYR A 423 -4.47 -7.91 -11.49
C TYR A 423 -5.96 -8.13 -11.23
N GLY A 424 -6.64 -8.82 -12.13
CA GLY A 424 -8.04 -9.17 -11.93
C GLY A 424 -8.43 -10.42 -12.67
N LYS A 425 -9.55 -11.00 -12.25
CA LYS A 425 -10.09 -12.26 -12.76
C LYS A 425 -11.61 -12.25 -12.60
N GLU A 426 -12.32 -12.89 -13.54
CA GLU A 426 -13.75 -13.20 -13.39
C GLU A 426 -13.93 -14.33 -12.38
N LEU A 427 -14.91 -14.18 -11.49
CA LEU A 427 -15.26 -15.20 -10.53
C LEU A 427 -16.30 -16.14 -11.16
N GLN A 428 -15.94 -17.41 -11.30
CA GLN A 428 -16.88 -18.43 -11.72
C GLN A 428 -17.62 -18.94 -10.48
N GLY A 429 -18.94 -18.66 -10.41
CA GLY A 429 -19.79 -19.36 -9.47
C GLY A 429 -19.69 -20.85 -9.76
N HIS A 430 -19.41 -21.67 -8.76
CA HIS A 430 -19.61 -23.10 -8.87
C HIS A 430 -21.12 -23.31 -9.12
N HIS A 431 -21.51 -23.36 -10.39
CA HIS A 431 -22.75 -24.05 -10.74
C HIS A 431 -22.52 -25.51 -10.36
N GLY A 432 -23.04 -25.86 -9.20
CA GLY A 432 -23.08 -27.25 -8.79
C GLY A 432 -23.63 -28.05 -9.98
N SER A 433 -22.77 -28.88 -10.56
CA SER A 433 -23.20 -29.91 -11.48
C SER A 433 -24.10 -30.84 -10.69
N GLY A 434 -25.38 -30.48 -10.65
CA GLY A 434 -26.42 -31.41 -10.27
C GLY A 434 -26.45 -32.53 -11.29
N ARG A 435 -25.94 -33.66 -10.91
CA ARG A 435 -26.32 -34.97 -11.44
C ARG A 435 -26.55 -35.91 -10.27
#